data_cb7d29349c43c2a2ab576edd556d33a2
#
_entry.id   cb7d29349c43c2a2ab576edd556d33a2
#
_cell.length_a   1.000
_cell.length_b   1.000
_cell.length_c   1.000
_cell.angle_alpha   90.00
_cell.angle_beta   90.00
_cell.angle_gamma   90.00
#
_symmetry.space_group_name_H-M   'P 1'
#
loop_
_entity.id
_entity.type
_entity.pdbx_description
1 polymer ?
#
loop_
_entity_poly.entity_id
_entity_poly.type
_entity_poly.pdbx_seq_one_letter_code
_entity_poly.pdbx_strand_id
1 'polypeptide(L)'
;SVMMFDCLGYPPDHPARTIAMKAIEKLMVIEEDRAYCQPCVSPIWDTSLASHALLEVGGAAAERLKPASDWMRERQVLDVAGDWAAARPDVRPGGWAFQYNNAHYPDVDDTAVVVMALDRIDRAANKQAIERGAEWILGLQSRNGGWGAFGADNEYYYLNNIPFADHGALVDPPT
;
A
#
# COMPACT_ATOMS: atom_id res chain seq x y z
N SER A 1 19.52 2.05 0.10
CA SER A 1 20.22 1.29 -1.00
C SER A 1 21.63 1.81 -1.25
N VAL A 2 21.86 3.13 -1.50
CA VAL A 2 23.21 3.64 -1.82
C VAL A 2 24.20 3.36 -0.70
N MET A 3 23.87 3.70 0.53
CA MET A 3 24.71 3.40 1.71
C MET A 3 24.99 1.90 1.86
N MET A 4 24.03 1.05 1.55
CA MET A 4 24.22 -0.40 1.57
C MET A 4 25.28 -0.83 0.54
N PHE A 5 25.23 -0.31 -0.68
CA PHE A 5 26.26 -0.59 -1.69
C PHE A 5 27.64 -0.14 -1.23
N ASP A 6 27.74 1.05 -0.63
CA ASP A 6 28.99 1.57 -0.09
C ASP A 6 29.55 0.67 1.04
N CYS A 7 28.68 0.26 1.98
CA CYS A 7 29.06 -0.66 3.07
C CYS A 7 29.50 -2.05 2.57
N LEU A 8 28.91 -2.53 1.47
CA LEU A 8 29.29 -3.80 0.84
C LEU A 8 30.54 -3.70 -0.06
N GLY A 9 31.15 -2.51 -0.16
CA GLY A 9 32.38 -2.30 -0.92
C GLY A 9 32.19 -2.25 -2.44
N TYR A 10 30.98 -1.96 -2.92
CA TYR A 10 30.76 -1.75 -4.35
C TYR A 10 31.42 -0.44 -4.81
N PRO A 11 32.10 -0.43 -5.97
CA PRO A 11 32.73 0.77 -6.48
C PRO A 11 31.68 1.86 -6.82
N PRO A 12 32.05 3.15 -6.75
CA PRO A 12 31.13 4.27 -7.00
C PRO A 12 30.42 4.23 -8.35
N ASP A 13 31.05 3.67 -9.37
CA ASP A 13 30.56 3.53 -10.74
C ASP A 13 29.80 2.24 -10.99
N HIS A 14 29.61 1.40 -9.96
CA HIS A 14 28.86 0.14 -10.12
C HIS A 14 27.44 0.41 -10.66
N PRO A 15 26.96 -0.32 -11.68
CA PRO A 15 25.67 -0.06 -12.32
C PRO A 15 24.48 0.00 -11.35
N ALA A 16 24.40 -0.93 -10.40
CA ALA A 16 23.31 -0.95 -9.42
C ALA A 16 23.33 0.28 -8.48
N ARG A 17 24.54 0.72 -8.06
CA ARG A 17 24.73 1.93 -7.27
C ARG A 17 24.32 3.19 -8.05
N THR A 18 24.71 3.26 -9.31
CA THR A 18 24.34 4.36 -10.21
C THR A 18 22.82 4.43 -10.40
N ILE A 19 22.14 3.29 -10.57
CA ILE A 19 20.67 3.23 -10.64
C ILE A 19 20.05 3.75 -9.35
N ALA A 20 20.55 3.33 -8.19
CA ALA A 20 20.06 3.78 -6.90
C ALA A 20 20.24 5.31 -6.69
N MET A 21 21.37 5.87 -7.11
CA MET A 21 21.59 7.32 -7.09
C MET A 21 20.61 8.06 -7.98
N LYS A 22 20.44 7.63 -9.22
CA LYS A 22 19.44 8.22 -10.14
C LYS A 22 18.01 8.13 -9.62
N ALA A 23 17.67 7.06 -8.88
CA ALA A 23 16.36 6.94 -8.24
C ALA A 23 16.15 8.02 -7.17
N ILE A 24 17.17 8.31 -6.35
CA ILE A 24 17.13 9.41 -5.37
C ILE A 24 16.97 10.76 -6.08
N GLU A 25 17.76 11.00 -7.11
CA GLU A 25 17.70 12.25 -7.90
C GLU A 25 16.29 12.50 -8.46
N LYS A 26 15.60 11.44 -8.92
CA LYS A 26 14.22 11.53 -9.41
C LYS A 26 13.18 11.89 -8.33
N LEU A 27 13.48 11.63 -7.06
CA LEU A 27 12.61 11.98 -5.95
C LEU A 27 12.86 13.41 -5.44
N MET A 28 13.93 14.04 -5.90
CA MET A 28 14.25 15.42 -5.54
C MET A 28 13.43 16.41 -6.38
N VAL A 29 12.71 17.27 -5.70
CA VAL A 29 12.11 18.47 -6.31
C VAL A 29 13.03 19.64 -6.00
N ILE A 30 13.60 20.24 -7.06
CA ILE A 30 14.56 21.34 -6.94
C ILE A 30 13.94 22.56 -7.59
N GLU A 31 13.74 23.60 -6.79
CA GLU A 31 13.25 24.91 -7.19
C GLU A 31 14.38 25.95 -7.06
N GLU A 32 14.12 27.18 -7.41
CA GLU A 32 15.15 28.23 -7.43
C GLU A 32 15.73 28.54 -6.04
N ASP A 33 14.87 28.50 -5.01
CA ASP A 33 15.20 28.88 -3.63
C ASP A 33 15.11 27.75 -2.61
N ARG A 34 14.65 26.55 -3.04
CA ARG A 34 14.47 25.40 -2.17
C ARG A 34 14.61 24.06 -2.89
N ALA A 35 14.90 23.03 -2.12
CA ALA A 35 14.85 21.66 -2.58
C ALA A 35 14.25 20.76 -1.50
N TYR A 36 13.46 19.78 -1.90
CA TYR A 36 12.91 18.78 -0.99
C TYR A 36 12.82 17.41 -1.69
N CYS A 37 12.70 16.37 -0.90
CA CYS A 37 12.52 15.01 -1.41
C CYS A 37 11.05 14.61 -1.30
N GLN A 38 10.47 14.13 -2.40
CA GLN A 38 9.11 13.57 -2.45
C GLN A 38 9.20 12.03 -2.53
N PRO A 39 9.46 11.34 -1.41
CA PRO A 39 9.77 9.91 -1.44
C PRO A 39 8.54 9.04 -1.66
N CYS A 40 7.35 9.60 -1.45
CA CYS A 40 6.11 8.86 -1.42
C CYS A 40 4.97 9.68 -2.03
N VAL A 41 4.13 9.01 -2.78
CA VAL A 41 2.82 9.49 -3.20
C VAL A 41 1.79 8.42 -2.84
N SER A 42 0.58 8.84 -2.47
CA SER A 42 -0.49 7.97 -1.95
C SER A 42 -1.73 7.97 -2.85
N PRO A 43 -1.60 7.62 -4.16
CA PRO A 43 -2.69 7.82 -5.11
C PRO A 43 -3.94 7.00 -4.77
N ILE A 44 -3.79 5.80 -4.24
CA ILE A 44 -4.92 4.95 -3.84
C ILE A 44 -5.59 5.50 -2.59
N TRP A 45 -4.80 5.76 -1.55
CA TRP A 45 -5.27 6.32 -0.29
C TRP A 45 -5.98 7.66 -0.48
N ASP A 46 -5.32 8.60 -1.15
CA ASP A 46 -5.86 9.94 -1.38
C ASP A 46 -7.13 9.92 -2.25
N THR A 47 -7.18 9.10 -3.30
CA THR A 47 -8.37 8.97 -4.15
C THR A 47 -9.55 8.39 -3.38
N SER A 48 -9.33 7.38 -2.56
CA SER A 48 -10.40 6.75 -1.78
C SER A 48 -10.93 7.69 -0.69
N LEU A 49 -10.05 8.35 0.08
CA LEU A 49 -10.45 9.32 1.10
C LEU A 49 -11.15 10.55 0.51
N ALA A 50 -10.64 11.10 -0.61
CA ALA A 50 -11.31 12.18 -1.32
C ALA A 50 -12.70 11.76 -1.82
N SER A 51 -12.84 10.51 -2.29
CA SER A 51 -14.14 9.97 -2.69
C SER A 51 -15.11 9.92 -1.52
N HIS A 52 -14.67 9.45 -0.34
CA HIS A 52 -15.50 9.47 0.88
C HIS A 52 -15.91 10.88 1.27
N ALA A 53 -14.99 11.84 1.24
CA ALA A 53 -15.29 13.23 1.56
C ALA A 53 -16.34 13.84 0.59
N LEU A 54 -16.21 13.56 -0.71
CA LEU A 54 -17.16 14.03 -1.72
C LEU A 54 -18.55 13.36 -1.56
N LEU A 55 -18.59 12.09 -1.16
CA LEU A 55 -19.84 11.40 -0.83
C LEU A 55 -20.56 12.01 0.38
N GLU A 56 -19.82 12.49 1.38
CA GLU A 56 -20.41 13.22 2.52
C GLU A 56 -21.00 14.56 2.10
N VAL A 57 -20.36 15.27 1.18
CA VAL A 57 -20.90 16.52 0.61
C VAL A 57 -22.16 16.26 -0.21
N GLY A 58 -22.21 15.13 -0.92
CA GLY A 58 -23.37 14.72 -1.71
C GLY A 58 -23.61 15.54 -2.99
N GLY A 59 -24.80 15.39 -3.58
CA GLY A 59 -25.22 16.13 -4.78
C GLY A 59 -24.30 15.93 -5.98
N ALA A 60 -24.07 16.98 -6.75
CA ALA A 60 -23.26 16.94 -7.98
C ALA A 60 -21.79 16.51 -7.75
N ALA A 61 -21.26 16.62 -6.54
CA ALA A 61 -19.93 16.13 -6.20
C ALA A 61 -19.89 14.60 -6.21
N ALA A 62 -20.86 13.94 -5.60
CA ALA A 62 -21.00 12.49 -5.57
C ALA A 62 -21.23 11.91 -6.99
N GLU A 63 -22.02 12.58 -7.82
CA GLU A 63 -22.31 12.14 -9.20
C GLU A 63 -21.07 12.09 -10.10
N ARG A 64 -20.00 12.80 -9.74
CA ARG A 64 -18.74 12.85 -10.51
C ARG A 64 -17.73 11.77 -10.10
N LEU A 65 -18.07 10.88 -9.19
CA LEU A 65 -17.12 9.87 -8.68
C LEU A 65 -16.93 8.63 -9.56
N LYS A 66 -17.73 8.50 -10.63
CA LYS A 66 -17.57 7.36 -11.55
C LYS A 66 -16.14 7.21 -12.11
N PRO A 67 -15.46 8.27 -12.59
CA PRO A 67 -14.07 8.14 -13.05
C PRO A 67 -13.11 7.68 -11.95
N ALA A 68 -13.30 8.14 -10.70
CA ALA A 68 -12.50 7.69 -9.56
C ALA A 68 -12.74 6.21 -9.24
N SER A 69 -13.99 5.78 -9.28
CA SER A 69 -14.37 4.37 -9.13
C SER A 69 -13.74 3.48 -10.19
N ASP A 70 -13.84 3.87 -11.47
CA ASP A 70 -13.25 3.13 -12.58
C ASP A 70 -11.71 3.06 -12.43
N TRP A 71 -11.09 4.18 -12.06
CA TRP A 71 -9.64 4.28 -11.82
C TRP A 71 -9.17 3.38 -10.66
N MET A 72 -9.91 3.32 -9.55
CA MET A 72 -9.60 2.42 -8.43
C MET A 72 -9.73 0.96 -8.84
N ARG A 73 -10.80 0.57 -9.56
CA ARG A 73 -10.98 -0.82 -10.03
C ARG A 73 -9.84 -1.31 -10.92
N GLU A 74 -9.36 -0.45 -11.82
CA GLU A 74 -8.24 -0.78 -12.73
C GLU A 74 -6.93 -1.06 -11.98
N ARG A 75 -6.81 -0.63 -10.72
CA ARG A 75 -5.61 -0.78 -9.89
C ARG A 75 -5.71 -1.86 -8.82
N GLN A 76 -6.80 -2.61 -8.83
CA GLN A 76 -6.90 -3.79 -7.98
C GLN A 76 -5.83 -4.82 -8.39
N VAL A 77 -5.05 -5.29 -7.42
CA VAL A 77 -4.04 -6.32 -7.66
C VAL A 77 -4.72 -7.68 -7.72
N LEU A 78 -4.79 -8.28 -8.91
CA LEU A 78 -5.52 -9.53 -9.15
C LEU A 78 -4.64 -10.72 -9.52
N ASP A 79 -3.41 -10.47 -9.95
CA ASP A 79 -2.50 -11.43 -10.58
C ASP A 79 -1.10 -11.51 -9.95
N VAL A 80 -0.84 -10.69 -8.92
CA VAL A 80 0.44 -10.68 -8.20
C VAL A 80 0.23 -11.20 -6.78
N ALA A 81 0.94 -12.25 -6.41
CA ALA A 81 1.09 -12.68 -5.03
C ALA A 81 2.30 -11.96 -4.41
N GLY A 82 2.03 -11.24 -3.32
CA GLY A 82 3.06 -10.51 -2.56
C GLY A 82 3.56 -11.30 -1.35
N ASP A 83 4.29 -10.64 -0.47
CA ASP A 83 4.88 -11.25 0.73
C ASP A 83 3.83 -11.85 1.68
N TRP A 84 2.64 -11.28 1.72
CA TRP A 84 1.50 -11.81 2.47
C TRP A 84 1.18 -13.27 2.16
N ALA A 85 1.47 -13.72 0.93
CA ALA A 85 1.22 -15.09 0.49
C ALA A 85 2.10 -16.11 1.22
N ALA A 86 3.21 -15.71 1.82
CA ALA A 86 4.04 -16.60 2.63
C ALA A 86 3.26 -17.13 3.85
N ALA A 87 2.43 -16.28 4.47
CA ALA A 87 1.57 -16.67 5.59
C ALA A 87 0.20 -17.23 5.15
N ARG A 88 -0.26 -16.85 3.97
CA ARG A 88 -1.59 -17.18 3.43
C ARG A 88 -1.54 -17.61 1.95
N PRO A 89 -0.91 -18.75 1.64
CA PRO A 89 -0.68 -19.19 0.26
C PRO A 89 -1.97 -19.49 -0.53
N ASP A 90 -3.06 -19.81 0.16
CA ASP A 90 -4.35 -20.15 -0.46
C ASP A 90 -5.24 -18.91 -0.72
N VAL A 91 -4.84 -17.74 -0.23
CA VAL A 91 -5.59 -16.51 -0.46
C VAL A 91 -5.24 -15.94 -1.83
N ARG A 92 -6.26 -15.66 -2.63
CA ARG A 92 -6.07 -15.09 -3.96
C ARG A 92 -5.80 -13.59 -3.86
N PRO A 93 -4.95 -13.00 -4.74
CA PRO A 93 -4.77 -11.55 -4.81
C PRO A 93 -6.10 -10.81 -4.97
N GLY A 94 -6.25 -9.64 -4.40
CA GLY A 94 -7.51 -8.89 -4.42
C GLY A 94 -7.44 -7.51 -3.76
N GLY A 95 -6.30 -7.17 -3.17
CA GLY A 95 -6.08 -5.91 -2.46
C GLY A 95 -5.66 -4.76 -3.35
N TRP A 96 -5.46 -3.60 -2.73
CA TRP A 96 -4.88 -2.41 -3.34
C TRP A 96 -3.60 -2.01 -2.60
N ALA A 97 -2.63 -1.53 -3.36
CA ALA A 97 -1.38 -1.03 -2.82
C ALA A 97 -1.41 0.50 -2.73
N PHE A 98 -0.83 1.03 -1.67
CA PHE A 98 -0.76 2.46 -1.36
C PHE A 98 -0.22 3.32 -2.51
N GLN A 99 0.83 2.83 -3.19
CA GLN A 99 1.58 3.55 -4.22
C GLN A 99 1.46 2.92 -5.60
N TYR A 100 1.88 3.69 -6.62
CA TYR A 100 2.16 3.13 -7.95
C TYR A 100 3.31 2.12 -7.90
N ASN A 101 3.27 1.12 -8.80
CA ASN A 101 4.32 0.12 -8.95
C ASN A 101 4.68 -0.63 -7.64
N ASN A 102 3.69 -0.88 -6.81
CA ASN A 102 3.84 -1.55 -5.53
C ASN A 102 2.95 -2.79 -5.39
N ALA A 103 2.67 -3.48 -6.48
CA ALA A 103 1.70 -4.59 -6.54
C ALA A 103 2.04 -5.79 -5.63
N HIS A 104 3.30 -5.92 -5.19
CA HIS A 104 3.70 -6.96 -4.24
C HIS A 104 3.32 -6.66 -2.79
N TYR A 105 2.92 -5.41 -2.50
CA TYR A 105 2.60 -4.93 -1.15
C TYR A 105 1.24 -4.21 -1.11
N PRO A 106 0.14 -4.89 -1.50
CA PRO A 106 -1.18 -4.39 -1.15
C PRO A 106 -1.31 -4.42 0.38
N ASP A 107 -2.05 -3.47 0.93
CA ASP A 107 -2.28 -3.42 2.37
C ASP A 107 -3.76 -3.46 2.73
N VAL A 108 -4.03 -3.84 3.97
CA VAL A 108 -5.39 -4.03 4.47
C VAL A 108 -6.12 -2.70 4.58
N ASP A 109 -5.41 -1.63 4.99
CA ASP A 109 -5.98 -0.31 5.23
C ASP A 109 -6.47 0.31 3.92
N ASP A 110 -5.61 0.39 2.90
CA ASP A 110 -5.99 0.87 1.56
C ASP A 110 -7.12 0.04 0.95
N THR A 111 -6.99 -1.28 1.06
CA THR A 111 -8.01 -2.19 0.53
C THR A 111 -9.37 -1.96 1.18
N ALA A 112 -9.41 -1.81 2.50
CA ALA A 112 -10.66 -1.56 3.22
C ALA A 112 -11.30 -0.23 2.83
N VAL A 113 -10.52 0.84 2.77
CA VAL A 113 -11.02 2.19 2.42
C VAL A 113 -11.49 2.22 0.97
N VAL A 114 -10.78 1.57 0.04
CA VAL A 114 -11.22 1.45 -1.36
C VAL A 114 -12.52 0.64 -1.48
N VAL A 115 -12.60 -0.52 -0.83
CA VAL A 115 -13.82 -1.35 -0.84
C VAL A 115 -15.03 -0.56 -0.35
N MET A 116 -14.88 0.18 0.75
CA MET A 116 -15.93 1.05 1.30
C MET A 116 -16.29 2.19 0.34
N ALA A 117 -15.33 2.80 -0.33
CA ALA A 117 -15.59 3.86 -1.31
C ALA A 117 -16.35 3.31 -2.52
N LEU A 118 -15.92 2.19 -3.09
CA LEU A 118 -16.57 1.54 -4.22
C LEU A 118 -18.00 1.11 -3.90
N ASP A 119 -18.23 0.59 -2.68
CA ASP A 119 -19.55 0.21 -2.19
C ASP A 119 -20.50 1.42 -2.13
N ARG A 120 -20.03 2.53 -1.61
CA ARG A 120 -20.81 3.77 -1.48
C ARG A 120 -21.06 4.47 -2.81
N ILE A 121 -20.11 4.39 -3.77
CA ILE A 121 -20.26 5.03 -5.08
C ILE A 121 -21.29 4.29 -5.93
N ASP A 122 -21.12 3.00 -6.14
CA ASP A 122 -22.04 2.13 -6.88
C ASP A 122 -21.73 0.66 -6.58
N ARG A 123 -22.41 0.11 -5.58
CA ARG A 123 -22.25 -1.30 -5.18
C ARG A 123 -22.48 -2.28 -6.34
N ALA A 124 -23.47 -2.02 -7.17
CA ALA A 124 -23.85 -2.95 -8.24
C ALA A 124 -22.77 -3.01 -9.33
N ALA A 125 -22.29 -1.85 -9.77
CA ALA A 125 -21.24 -1.74 -10.79
C ALA A 125 -19.89 -2.27 -10.27
N ASN A 126 -19.61 -2.15 -8.97
CA ASN A 126 -18.33 -2.50 -8.35
C ASN A 126 -18.34 -3.86 -7.63
N LYS A 127 -19.44 -4.60 -7.70
CA LYS A 127 -19.67 -5.83 -6.91
C LYS A 127 -18.47 -6.78 -6.93
N GLN A 128 -17.94 -7.08 -8.09
CA GLN A 128 -16.86 -8.04 -8.24
C GLN A 128 -15.55 -7.57 -7.56
N ALA A 129 -15.22 -6.29 -7.69
CA ALA A 129 -14.05 -5.71 -7.05
C ALA A 129 -14.18 -5.67 -5.53
N ILE A 130 -15.37 -5.32 -5.02
CA ILE A 130 -15.72 -5.31 -3.61
C ILE A 130 -15.59 -6.71 -3.00
N GLU A 131 -16.24 -7.70 -3.61
CA GLU A 131 -16.20 -9.09 -3.13
C GLU A 131 -14.78 -9.64 -3.11
N ARG A 132 -13.99 -9.31 -4.14
CA ARG A 132 -12.60 -9.76 -4.24
C ARG A 132 -11.69 -9.10 -3.20
N GLY A 133 -11.84 -7.81 -2.96
CA GLY A 133 -11.12 -7.08 -1.91
C GLY A 133 -11.50 -7.57 -0.52
N ALA A 134 -12.78 -7.75 -0.25
CA ALA A 134 -13.27 -8.28 1.01
C ALA A 134 -12.77 -9.72 1.27
N GLU A 135 -12.76 -10.59 0.25
CA GLU A 135 -12.18 -11.94 0.34
C GLU A 135 -10.70 -11.87 0.74
N TRP A 136 -9.94 -10.97 0.13
CA TRP A 136 -8.53 -10.81 0.43
C TRP A 136 -8.30 -10.30 1.87
N ILE A 137 -9.04 -9.29 2.33
CA ILE A 137 -8.98 -8.79 3.71
C ILE A 137 -9.28 -9.92 4.71
N LEU A 138 -10.38 -10.65 4.49
CA LEU A 138 -10.78 -11.76 5.36
C LEU A 138 -9.72 -12.88 5.38
N GLY A 139 -9.10 -13.14 4.23
CA GLY A 139 -8.03 -14.11 4.11
C GLY A 139 -6.77 -13.74 4.90
N LEU A 140 -6.53 -12.45 5.15
CA LEU A 140 -5.41 -11.96 5.94
C LEU A 140 -5.73 -11.81 7.44
N GLN A 141 -6.92 -12.19 7.89
CA GLN A 141 -7.21 -12.17 9.31
C GLN A 141 -6.26 -13.10 10.07
N SER A 142 -5.64 -12.59 11.10
CA SER A 142 -4.76 -13.34 11.98
C SER A 142 -5.54 -14.24 12.93
N ARG A 143 -4.89 -15.27 13.49
CA ARG A 143 -5.52 -16.23 14.40
C ARG A 143 -6.08 -15.60 15.68
N ASN A 144 -5.53 -14.48 16.10
CA ASN A 144 -6.05 -13.70 17.23
C ASN A 144 -7.29 -12.87 16.90
N GLY A 145 -7.72 -12.84 15.63
CA GLY A 145 -8.88 -12.10 15.14
C GLY A 145 -8.55 -10.70 14.61
N GLY A 146 -7.34 -10.21 14.82
CA GLY A 146 -6.90 -8.90 14.32
C GLY A 146 -6.30 -8.95 12.91
N TRP A 147 -5.89 -7.80 12.42
CA TRP A 147 -5.18 -7.65 11.14
C TRP A 147 -3.90 -6.84 11.33
N GLY A 148 -2.86 -7.23 10.62
CA GLY A 148 -1.74 -6.37 10.27
C GLY A 148 -2.03 -5.67 8.94
N ALA A 149 -1.24 -4.65 8.60
CA ALA A 149 -1.42 -3.94 7.33
C ALA A 149 -0.99 -4.79 6.13
N PHE A 150 0.09 -5.57 6.23
CA PHE A 150 0.71 -6.26 5.10
C PHE A 150 0.69 -7.78 5.18
N GLY A 151 0.45 -8.35 6.33
CA GLY A 151 0.52 -9.79 6.51
C GLY A 151 -0.37 -10.31 7.63
N ALA A 152 -0.26 -11.60 7.89
CA ALA A 152 -1.03 -12.26 8.94
C ALA A 152 -0.12 -12.99 9.92
N ASP A 153 -0.59 -13.14 11.18
CA ASP A 153 0.07 -13.89 12.24
C ASP A 153 1.48 -13.40 12.61
N ASN A 154 1.77 -12.10 12.44
CA ASN A 154 3.04 -11.51 12.82
C ASN A 154 3.05 -11.21 14.35
N GLU A 155 3.18 -12.25 15.16
CA GLU A 155 3.08 -12.20 16.62
C GLU A 155 4.44 -12.41 17.32
N TYR A 156 5.55 -12.08 16.68
CA TYR A 156 6.90 -12.25 17.23
C TYR A 156 7.26 -11.13 18.22
N TYR A 157 6.42 -10.91 19.24
CA TYR A 157 6.53 -9.81 20.23
C TYR A 157 7.87 -9.75 20.96
N TYR A 158 8.64 -10.85 21.03
CA TYR A 158 9.99 -10.85 21.59
C TYR A 158 10.95 -9.92 20.84
N LEU A 159 10.66 -9.60 19.56
CA LEU A 159 11.46 -8.67 18.77
C LEU A 159 11.43 -7.24 19.34
N ASN A 160 10.39 -6.87 20.08
CA ASN A 160 10.29 -5.57 20.74
C ASN A 160 11.32 -5.38 21.84
N ASN A 161 11.97 -6.46 22.31
CA ASN A 161 13.02 -6.40 23.30
C ASN A 161 14.43 -6.25 22.70
N ILE A 162 14.53 -6.06 21.38
CA ILE A 162 15.81 -5.83 20.70
C ILE A 162 16.30 -4.41 21.00
N PRO A 163 17.46 -4.23 21.67
CA PRO A 163 17.83 -2.94 22.28
C PRO A 163 18.26 -1.86 21.29
N PHE A 164 18.42 -2.16 20.01
CA PHE A 164 18.79 -1.19 18.97
C PHE A 164 17.60 -0.72 18.12
N ALA A 165 16.39 -1.12 18.44
CA ALA A 165 15.19 -0.71 17.74
C ALA A 165 14.45 0.41 18.51
N ASP A 166 14.35 1.59 17.93
CA ASP A 166 13.74 2.77 18.54
C ASP A 166 12.24 2.63 18.82
N HIS A 167 11.55 1.82 18.02
CA HIS A 167 10.09 1.64 18.06
C HIS A 167 9.65 0.19 18.32
N GLY A 168 10.57 -0.64 18.81
CA GLY A 168 10.41 -2.08 18.77
C GLY A 168 10.72 -2.63 17.38
N ALA A 169 11.16 -3.87 17.31
CA ALA A 169 11.53 -4.51 16.06
C ALA A 169 10.37 -5.29 15.42
N LEU A 170 9.27 -5.48 16.13
CA LEU A 170 8.06 -6.08 15.58
C LEU A 170 7.32 -5.03 14.77
N VAL A 171 7.32 -5.21 13.46
CA VAL A 171 6.61 -4.38 12.51
C VAL A 171 5.32 -5.10 12.11
N ASP A 172 4.22 -4.34 11.97
CA ASP A 172 2.94 -4.84 11.50
C ASP A 172 2.34 -5.98 12.34
N PRO A 173 2.22 -5.84 13.68
CA PRO A 173 1.51 -6.82 14.48
C PRO A 173 0.00 -6.76 14.23
N PRO A 174 -0.72 -7.88 14.32
CA PRO A 174 -2.17 -7.88 14.18
C PRO A 174 -2.84 -7.23 15.40
N THR A 175 -3.67 -6.22 15.14
CA THR A 175 -4.42 -5.44 16.14
C THR A 175 -5.92 -5.57 15.97
#